data_d6dadb0eb04e3e52f91bf8fcb8a2c9bb
#
_entry.id   d6dadb0eb04e3e52f91bf8fcb8a2c9bb
#
_cell.length_a   1.000
_cell.length_b   1.000
_cell.length_c   1.000
_cell.angle_alpha   90.00
_cell.angle_beta   90.00
_cell.angle_gamma   90.00
#
_symmetry.space_group_name_H-M   'P 1'
#
loop_
_entity.id
_entity.type
_entity.pdbx_description
1 polymer ?
#
loop_
_entity_poly.entity_id
_entity_poly.type
_entity_poly.pdbx_seq_one_letter_code
_entity_poly.pdbx_strand_id
1 'polypeptide(L)'
;MATDVGGVTTDSATATVTDTAGATAAGSTTAVGATAATTAGVTVRNLHRSFNRSGGVLNGLDLDIAPGEFVALIGRSGSGKSTLLRALAGLDRDVEGYGRISVPRQVSVVFQDSRLLPWRRLLANVTFGLEGKDAAERGRRALTEVGLAGRERAWPGELSGGQQQRAALARSLVREPQLLLADEPFGALDALTRLQMHALLRKLCAVHKPAVLLVTHDVDEAIVLADRVILLDEGVVGTDVRVDLEERSQADPGFAALRRQLLDALGATGEHLGSDFIAPGTRRAS
;
A
#
# COMPACT_ATOMS: atom_id res chain seq x y z
N MET A 1 -65.70 10.21 -11.49
CA MET A 1 -65.25 11.12 -12.55
C MET A 1 -63.85 10.68 -12.95
N ALA A 2 -63.79 10.08 -14.12
CA ALA A 2 -62.56 9.62 -14.75
C ALA A 2 -61.84 10.78 -15.45
N THR A 3 -60.53 10.78 -15.45
CA THR A 3 -59.79 11.33 -16.59
C THR A 3 -58.47 10.53 -16.74
N ASP A 4 -58.45 9.87 -17.83
CA ASP A 4 -57.42 9.20 -18.59
C ASP A 4 -56.45 10.21 -19.23
N VAL A 5 -55.16 9.94 -19.26
CA VAL A 5 -54.17 10.47 -20.24
C VAL A 5 -52.94 9.55 -20.12
N GLY A 6 -52.52 8.73 -21.08
CA GLY A 6 -52.07 9.09 -22.39
C GLY A 6 -50.64 8.51 -22.49
N GLY A 7 -50.46 7.38 -23.19
CA GLY A 7 -49.14 6.73 -23.42
C GLY A 7 -48.26 7.55 -24.37
N VAL A 8 -46.91 7.40 -24.16
CA VAL A 8 -45.90 7.85 -25.11
C VAL A 8 -45.03 6.66 -25.46
N THR A 9 -45.18 6.23 -26.71
CA THR A 9 -44.31 5.29 -27.40
C THR A 9 -43.04 6.03 -27.84
N THR A 10 -41.87 5.50 -27.52
CA THR A 10 -40.62 5.97 -28.12
C THR A 10 -40.17 5.01 -29.21
N ASP A 11 -39.99 5.60 -30.36
CA ASP A 11 -39.61 5.04 -31.62
C ASP A 11 -38.14 4.66 -31.69
N SER A 12 -37.85 3.52 -32.32
CA SER A 12 -36.50 3.03 -32.64
C SER A 12 -35.96 3.74 -33.90
N ALA A 13 -34.78 4.36 -33.78
CA ALA A 13 -34.03 4.81 -34.93
C ALA A 13 -32.79 3.93 -35.15
N THR A 14 -32.91 3.06 -36.14
CA THR A 14 -31.84 2.28 -36.74
C THR A 14 -31.03 3.17 -37.68
N ALA A 15 -29.74 3.34 -37.45
CA ALA A 15 -28.83 3.96 -38.43
C ALA A 15 -27.96 2.89 -39.07
N THR A 16 -28.25 2.65 -40.34
CA THR A 16 -27.47 1.83 -41.27
C THR A 16 -26.33 2.68 -41.84
N VAL A 17 -25.10 2.21 -41.76
CA VAL A 17 -23.97 2.74 -42.53
C VAL A 17 -23.41 1.62 -43.38
N THR A 18 -23.38 1.89 -44.65
CA THR A 18 -23.01 1.02 -45.79
C THR A 18 -21.50 0.79 -45.88
N ASP A 19 -21.23 -0.42 -46.25
CA ASP A 19 -20.04 -1.12 -46.69
C ASP A 19 -19.29 -0.43 -47.86
N THR A 20 -17.97 -0.50 -47.84
CA THR A 20 -17.17 -0.61 -49.08
C THR A 20 -15.90 -1.44 -48.85
N ALA A 21 -15.75 -2.36 -49.72
CA ALA A 21 -14.89 -3.52 -49.83
C ALA A 21 -13.36 -3.28 -49.85
N GLY A 22 -12.64 -4.34 -49.44
CA GLY A 22 -11.40 -4.67 -50.09
C GLY A 22 -10.38 -5.48 -49.30
N ALA A 23 -10.22 -6.74 -49.73
CA ALA A 23 -9.00 -7.56 -49.71
C ALA A 23 -8.67 -8.47 -48.52
N THR A 24 -8.94 -9.73 -48.72
CA THR A 24 -8.12 -10.97 -48.54
C THR A 24 -6.91 -10.95 -47.60
N ALA A 25 -6.92 -11.80 -46.57
CA ALA A 25 -5.89 -12.83 -46.35
C ALA A 25 -6.13 -13.68 -45.09
N ALA A 26 -6.07 -14.98 -45.32
CA ALA A 26 -5.54 -16.06 -44.46
C ALA A 26 -5.96 -16.19 -42.99
N GLY A 27 -6.57 -17.33 -42.71
CA GLY A 27 -6.95 -17.81 -41.41
C GLY A 27 -5.80 -17.94 -40.42
N SER A 28 -6.15 -17.59 -39.18
CA SER A 28 -5.44 -18.08 -38.01
C SER A 28 -6.49 -18.38 -36.95
N THR A 29 -6.68 -19.65 -36.72
CA THR A 29 -7.48 -20.20 -35.62
C THR A 29 -6.82 -19.80 -34.32
N THR A 30 -7.31 -18.75 -33.67
CA THR A 30 -6.84 -18.39 -32.35
C THR A 30 -7.52 -19.30 -31.34
N ALA A 31 -6.77 -20.28 -30.89
CA ALA A 31 -7.12 -21.08 -29.70
C ALA A 31 -7.39 -20.12 -28.53
N VAL A 32 -8.62 -20.16 -28.01
CA VAL A 32 -8.97 -19.54 -26.72
C VAL A 32 -8.25 -20.35 -25.64
N GLY A 33 -6.98 -20.00 -25.41
CA GLY A 33 -6.24 -20.47 -24.26
C GLY A 33 -6.87 -19.85 -23.00
N ALA A 34 -7.36 -20.71 -22.10
CA ALA A 34 -7.70 -20.33 -20.75
C ALA A 34 -6.47 -19.62 -20.15
N THR A 35 -6.53 -18.30 -20.05
CA THR A 35 -5.50 -17.51 -19.37
C THR A 35 -5.57 -17.88 -17.90
N ALA A 36 -4.62 -18.71 -17.44
CA ALA A 36 -4.29 -18.83 -16.02
C ALA A 36 -4.21 -17.38 -15.49
N ALA A 37 -4.91 -17.10 -14.40
CA ALA A 37 -4.85 -15.81 -13.74
C ALA A 37 -3.39 -15.60 -13.34
N THR A 38 -2.63 -14.91 -14.18
CA THR A 38 -1.25 -14.51 -13.86
C THR A 38 -1.38 -13.60 -12.67
N THR A 39 -0.83 -14.04 -11.54
CA THR A 39 -0.73 -13.24 -10.32
C THR A 39 0.11 -12.01 -10.69
N ALA A 40 -0.55 -10.92 -11.03
CA ALA A 40 0.13 -9.72 -11.51
C ALA A 40 0.80 -9.05 -10.32
N GLY A 41 2.10 -8.76 -10.46
CA GLY A 41 2.83 -7.88 -9.53
C GLY A 41 2.45 -6.41 -9.74
N VAL A 42 3.14 -5.54 -9.04
CA VAL A 42 3.08 -4.09 -9.25
C VAL A 42 4.14 -3.69 -10.26
N THR A 43 3.76 -2.85 -11.22
CA THR A 43 4.68 -2.23 -12.17
C THR A 43 4.40 -0.73 -12.27
N VAL A 44 5.40 0.08 -12.03
CA VAL A 44 5.37 1.54 -12.16
C VAL A 44 6.44 1.94 -13.17
N ARG A 45 6.10 2.83 -14.11
CA ARG A 45 7.03 3.32 -15.13
C ARG A 45 6.89 4.81 -15.32
N ASN A 46 8.03 5.50 -15.16
CA ASN A 46 8.19 6.94 -15.37
C ASN A 46 7.09 7.74 -14.67
N LEU A 47 6.84 7.43 -13.38
CA LEU A 47 5.76 8.05 -12.63
C LEU A 47 6.14 9.43 -12.14
N HIS A 48 5.38 10.43 -12.56
CA HIS A 48 5.46 11.81 -12.09
C HIS A 48 4.19 12.18 -11.34
N ARG A 49 4.34 12.86 -10.20
CA ARG A 49 3.23 13.43 -9.42
C ARG A 49 3.62 14.78 -8.86
N SER A 50 2.69 15.74 -8.95
CA SER A 50 2.87 17.10 -8.42
C SER A 50 1.59 17.61 -7.78
N PHE A 51 1.69 18.26 -6.61
CA PHE A 51 0.54 18.86 -5.93
C PHE A 51 0.37 20.35 -6.26
N ASN A 52 1.40 21.01 -6.78
CA ASN A 52 1.40 22.43 -7.12
C ASN A 52 2.40 22.70 -8.25
N ARG A 53 2.32 23.89 -8.84
CA ARG A 53 3.26 24.38 -9.86
C ARG A 53 4.72 24.50 -9.40
N SER A 54 5.00 24.26 -8.12
CA SER A 54 6.31 24.53 -7.50
C SER A 54 7.25 23.32 -7.42
N GLY A 55 6.94 22.18 -8.03
CA GLY A 55 7.86 21.04 -8.10
C GLY A 55 7.18 19.69 -8.03
N GLY A 56 7.80 18.68 -8.65
CA GLY A 56 7.37 17.29 -8.60
C GLY A 56 7.64 16.67 -7.25
N VAL A 57 6.72 15.85 -6.78
CA VAL A 57 6.90 15.00 -5.58
C VAL A 57 7.39 13.61 -5.97
N LEU A 58 6.99 13.13 -7.16
CA LEU A 58 7.57 11.95 -7.80
C LEU A 58 8.10 12.38 -9.16
N ASN A 59 9.33 11.99 -9.47
CA ASN A 59 10.13 12.57 -10.55
C ASN A 59 10.66 11.51 -11.52
N GLY A 60 9.75 10.76 -12.18
CA GLY A 60 10.14 9.70 -13.12
C GLY A 60 10.43 8.37 -12.41
N LEU A 61 9.65 8.05 -11.37
CA LEU A 61 9.86 6.86 -10.56
C LEU A 61 9.51 5.57 -11.33
N ASP A 62 10.44 4.62 -11.32
CA ASP A 62 10.27 3.24 -11.77
C ASP A 62 10.30 2.29 -10.58
N LEU A 63 9.36 1.34 -10.53
CA LEU A 63 9.29 0.36 -9.45
C LEU A 63 8.59 -0.91 -9.94
N ASP A 64 9.14 -2.06 -9.58
CA ASP A 64 8.50 -3.36 -9.70
C ASP A 64 8.41 -4.03 -8.33
N ILE A 65 7.27 -4.67 -8.04
CA ILE A 65 7.08 -5.55 -6.87
C ILE A 65 6.54 -6.87 -7.39
N ALA A 66 7.27 -7.95 -7.13
CA ALA A 66 6.84 -9.28 -7.54
C ALA A 66 5.63 -9.77 -6.72
N PRO A 67 4.81 -10.69 -7.27
CA PRO A 67 3.75 -11.33 -6.48
C PRO A 67 4.32 -12.01 -5.24
N GLY A 68 3.75 -11.73 -4.07
CA GLY A 68 4.20 -12.27 -2.79
C GLY A 68 5.46 -11.64 -2.22
N GLU A 69 6.10 -10.70 -2.91
CA GLU A 69 7.27 -9.97 -2.42
C GLU A 69 6.87 -8.96 -1.35
N PHE A 70 7.62 -8.91 -0.26
CA PHE A 70 7.46 -7.91 0.79
C PHE A 70 8.52 -6.80 0.62
N VAL A 71 8.10 -5.63 0.16
CA VAL A 71 8.96 -4.46 -0.04
C VAL A 71 8.71 -3.42 1.04
N ALA A 72 9.75 -2.93 1.69
CA ALA A 72 9.68 -1.75 2.54
C ALA A 72 10.19 -0.51 1.78
N LEU A 73 9.44 0.58 1.89
CA LEU A 73 9.77 1.88 1.33
C LEU A 73 10.11 2.83 2.46
N ILE A 74 11.38 3.21 2.54
CA ILE A 74 11.90 4.19 3.50
C ILE A 74 12.31 5.48 2.79
N GLY A 75 12.57 6.53 3.55
CA GLY A 75 13.02 7.81 2.99
C GLY A 75 12.68 8.97 3.92
N ARG A 76 13.25 10.13 3.66
CA ARG A 76 13.02 11.34 4.44
C ARG A 76 11.56 11.78 4.41
N SER A 77 11.15 12.63 5.37
CA SER A 77 9.84 13.28 5.31
C SER A 77 9.74 14.12 4.03
N GLY A 78 8.62 14.02 3.33
CA GLY A 78 8.41 14.73 2.06
C GLY A 78 9.02 14.07 0.81
N SER A 79 9.74 12.94 0.91
CA SER A 79 10.34 12.27 -0.25
C SER A 79 9.32 11.66 -1.25
N GLY A 80 8.03 11.64 -0.94
CA GLY A 80 6.98 11.15 -1.85
C GLY A 80 6.41 9.76 -1.51
N LYS A 81 6.82 9.12 -0.39
CA LYS A 81 6.36 7.76 -0.01
C LYS A 81 4.84 7.58 0.03
N SER A 82 4.16 8.45 0.79
CA SER A 82 2.69 8.39 0.89
C SER A 82 2.01 8.78 -0.42
N THR A 83 2.67 9.59 -1.26
CA THR A 83 2.18 9.93 -2.62
C THR A 83 2.22 8.69 -3.51
N LEU A 84 3.34 7.96 -3.52
CA LEU A 84 3.46 6.70 -4.25
C LEU A 84 2.43 5.67 -3.76
N LEU A 85 2.30 5.50 -2.45
CA LEU A 85 1.30 4.57 -1.89
C LEU A 85 -0.12 4.94 -2.31
N ARG A 86 -0.48 6.23 -2.27
CA ARG A 86 -1.80 6.70 -2.72
C ARG A 86 -2.01 6.49 -4.21
N ALA A 87 -0.98 6.70 -5.03
CA ALA A 87 -1.03 6.44 -6.47
C ALA A 87 -1.31 4.97 -6.77
N LEU A 88 -0.61 4.03 -6.09
CA LEU A 88 -0.85 2.60 -6.19
C LEU A 88 -2.24 2.17 -5.70
N ALA A 89 -2.77 2.88 -4.70
CA ALA A 89 -4.11 2.64 -4.17
C ALA A 89 -5.24 3.25 -5.05
N GLY A 90 -4.90 4.03 -6.10
CA GLY A 90 -5.86 4.79 -6.90
C GLY A 90 -6.56 5.91 -6.11
N LEU A 91 -5.89 6.46 -5.10
CA LEU A 91 -6.39 7.50 -4.19
C LEU A 91 -5.79 8.89 -4.47
N ASP A 92 -5.15 9.06 -5.63
CA ASP A 92 -4.44 10.28 -6.05
C ASP A 92 -5.16 11.04 -7.19
N ARG A 93 -6.49 10.95 -7.26
CA ARG A 93 -7.30 11.47 -8.38
C ARG A 93 -7.15 12.98 -8.60
N ASP A 94 -6.84 13.72 -7.55
CA ASP A 94 -6.71 15.19 -7.57
C ASP A 94 -5.24 15.63 -7.71
N VAL A 95 -4.32 14.68 -7.99
CA VAL A 95 -2.89 14.96 -8.13
C VAL A 95 -2.51 14.97 -9.60
N GLU A 96 -1.93 16.09 -10.06
CA GLU A 96 -1.44 16.18 -11.43
C GLU A 96 -0.24 15.30 -11.66
N GLY A 97 -0.14 14.69 -12.84
CA GLY A 97 1.01 13.88 -13.20
C GLY A 97 0.76 12.94 -14.36
N TYR A 98 1.79 12.19 -14.72
CA TYR A 98 1.78 11.20 -15.79
C TYR A 98 2.63 9.99 -15.40
N GLY A 99 2.70 9.01 -16.28
CA GLY A 99 3.37 7.72 -16.07
C GLY A 99 2.38 6.57 -16.15
N ARG A 100 2.91 5.34 -15.99
CA ARG A 100 2.08 4.13 -16.04
C ARG A 100 2.14 3.41 -14.71
N ILE A 101 0.98 3.01 -14.23
CA ILE A 101 0.84 2.18 -13.02
C ILE A 101 0.01 0.97 -13.41
N SER A 102 0.53 -0.21 -13.12
CA SER A 102 -0.20 -1.47 -13.19
C SER A 102 -0.17 -2.12 -11.82
N VAL A 103 -1.34 -2.35 -11.24
CA VAL A 103 -1.53 -3.02 -9.94
C VAL A 103 -2.53 -4.15 -10.09
N PRO A 104 -2.47 -5.17 -9.22
CA PRO A 104 -3.48 -6.22 -9.17
C PRO A 104 -4.88 -5.66 -8.92
N ARG A 105 -5.91 -6.47 -9.24
CA ARG A 105 -7.31 -6.04 -9.04
C ARG A 105 -7.68 -5.86 -7.57
N GLN A 106 -7.15 -6.71 -6.70
CA GLN A 106 -7.48 -6.72 -5.28
C GLN A 106 -6.38 -6.03 -4.50
N VAL A 107 -6.57 -4.74 -4.26
CA VAL A 107 -5.68 -3.90 -3.45
C VAL A 107 -6.36 -3.58 -2.13
N SER A 108 -5.64 -3.73 -1.03
CA SER A 108 -6.06 -3.30 0.30
C SER A 108 -5.05 -2.33 0.90
N VAL A 109 -5.55 -1.39 1.71
CA VAL A 109 -4.70 -0.38 2.38
C VAL A 109 -4.90 -0.46 3.89
N VAL A 110 -3.78 -0.49 4.62
CA VAL A 110 -3.71 -0.29 6.07
C VAL A 110 -3.05 1.05 6.33
N PHE A 111 -3.70 1.90 7.12
CA PHE A 111 -3.19 3.22 7.47
C PHE A 111 -2.62 3.23 8.89
N GLN A 112 -1.89 4.27 9.23
CA GLN A 112 -1.38 4.52 10.58
C GLN A 112 -2.52 4.52 11.61
N ASP A 113 -3.61 5.22 11.32
CA ASP A 113 -4.84 5.11 12.09
C ASP A 113 -5.65 3.91 11.62
N SER A 114 -6.27 3.19 12.54
CA SER A 114 -7.07 1.99 12.23
C SER A 114 -8.25 2.27 11.29
N ARG A 115 -8.74 3.51 11.27
CA ARG A 115 -9.90 3.96 10.47
C ARG A 115 -11.09 3.01 10.58
N LEU A 116 -11.31 2.47 11.78
CA LEU A 116 -12.51 1.72 12.06
C LEU A 116 -13.70 2.67 12.12
N LEU A 117 -14.84 2.21 11.62
CA LEU A 117 -16.10 2.96 11.67
C LEU A 117 -16.63 2.91 13.12
N PRO A 118 -16.63 4.02 13.89
CA PRO A 118 -16.96 4.00 15.31
C PRO A 118 -18.41 3.61 15.58
N TRP A 119 -19.31 3.80 14.62
CA TRP A 119 -20.72 3.42 14.68
C TRP A 119 -21.02 2.00 14.22
N ARG A 120 -20.00 1.19 13.95
CA ARG A 120 -20.12 -0.23 13.57
C ARG A 120 -19.37 -1.11 14.55
N ARG A 121 -19.96 -2.26 14.88
CA ARG A 121 -19.30 -3.30 15.68
C ARG A 121 -18.14 -3.93 14.90
N LEU A 122 -17.25 -4.61 15.59
CA LEU A 122 -15.99 -5.09 15.04
C LEU A 122 -16.18 -6.03 13.83
N LEU A 123 -17.06 -7.02 13.92
CA LEU A 123 -17.37 -7.90 12.78
C LEU A 123 -17.87 -7.09 11.58
N ALA A 124 -18.77 -6.13 11.80
CA ALA A 124 -19.31 -5.29 10.73
C ALA A 124 -18.27 -4.31 10.15
N ASN A 125 -17.23 -3.95 10.92
CA ASN A 125 -16.07 -3.23 10.43
C ASN A 125 -15.21 -4.11 9.51
N VAL A 126 -14.89 -5.32 9.95
CA VAL A 126 -14.04 -6.25 9.19
C VAL A 126 -14.72 -6.67 7.89
N THR A 127 -16.02 -6.94 7.93
CA THR A 127 -16.79 -7.37 6.75
C THR A 127 -17.35 -6.23 5.91
N PHE A 128 -17.00 -4.97 6.22
CA PHE A 128 -17.52 -3.81 5.51
C PHE A 128 -17.19 -3.86 4.00
N GLY A 129 -18.23 -3.86 3.16
CA GLY A 129 -18.13 -3.96 1.70
C GLY A 129 -17.67 -5.34 1.19
N LEU A 130 -17.74 -6.38 2.03
CA LEU A 130 -17.58 -7.76 1.62
C LEU A 130 -18.95 -8.31 1.22
N GLU A 131 -19.05 -8.88 0.04
CA GLU A 131 -20.29 -9.48 -0.48
C GLU A 131 -20.27 -11.01 -0.27
N GLY A 132 -21.44 -11.62 -0.31
CA GLY A 132 -21.62 -13.06 -0.19
C GLY A 132 -22.23 -13.49 1.14
N LYS A 133 -22.88 -14.66 1.14
CA LYS A 133 -23.54 -15.24 2.33
C LYS A 133 -22.54 -15.68 3.40
N ASP A 134 -21.30 -15.91 3.03
CA ASP A 134 -20.18 -16.34 3.85
C ASP A 134 -19.39 -15.17 4.48
N ALA A 135 -19.74 -13.92 4.16
CA ALA A 135 -19.02 -12.72 4.62
C ALA A 135 -18.80 -12.70 6.14
N ALA A 136 -19.86 -13.03 6.92
CA ALA A 136 -19.75 -13.06 8.37
C ALA A 136 -18.80 -14.15 8.87
N GLU A 137 -18.75 -15.32 8.22
CA GLU A 137 -17.86 -16.42 8.58
C GLU A 137 -16.41 -16.08 8.24
N ARG A 138 -16.17 -15.51 7.06
CA ARG A 138 -14.85 -14.99 6.67
C ARG A 138 -14.37 -13.92 7.65
N GLY A 139 -15.25 -13.02 8.06
CA GLY A 139 -14.93 -12.01 9.06
C GLY A 139 -14.56 -12.59 10.42
N ARG A 140 -15.26 -13.63 10.91
CA ARG A 140 -14.89 -14.30 12.17
C ARG A 140 -13.54 -15.01 12.07
N ARG A 141 -13.26 -15.67 10.95
CA ARG A 141 -11.94 -16.30 10.71
C ARG A 141 -10.83 -15.24 10.71
N ALA A 142 -11.00 -14.14 9.99
CA ALA A 142 -10.04 -13.04 9.97
C ALA A 142 -9.81 -12.44 11.37
N LEU A 143 -10.85 -12.28 12.19
CA LEU A 143 -10.72 -11.84 13.59
C LEU A 143 -9.95 -12.86 14.43
N THR A 144 -10.17 -14.16 14.20
CA THR A 144 -9.43 -15.22 14.90
C THR A 144 -7.95 -15.21 14.53
N GLU A 145 -7.61 -15.03 13.25
CA GLU A 145 -6.23 -14.96 12.76
C GLU A 145 -5.44 -13.82 13.40
N VAL A 146 -6.09 -12.69 13.69
CA VAL A 146 -5.45 -11.54 14.36
C VAL A 146 -5.57 -11.58 15.90
N GLY A 147 -6.09 -12.68 16.48
CA GLY A 147 -6.22 -12.86 17.93
C GLY A 147 -7.34 -12.02 18.56
N LEU A 148 -8.41 -11.77 17.83
CA LEU A 148 -9.60 -11.04 18.28
C LEU A 148 -10.87 -11.91 18.28
N ALA A 149 -10.74 -13.24 18.38
CA ALA A 149 -11.85 -14.16 18.54
C ALA A 149 -12.67 -13.80 19.80
N GLY A 150 -13.99 -13.83 19.69
CA GLY A 150 -14.91 -13.46 20.78
C GLY A 150 -15.16 -11.95 20.91
N ARG A 151 -14.50 -11.11 20.11
CA ARG A 151 -14.67 -9.63 20.12
C ARG A 151 -15.56 -9.11 18.99
N GLU A 152 -16.29 -9.97 18.30
CA GLU A 152 -17.09 -9.65 17.10
C GLU A 152 -18.10 -8.54 17.35
N ARG A 153 -18.63 -8.48 18.59
CA ARG A 153 -19.66 -7.52 19.02
C ARG A 153 -19.11 -6.27 19.69
N ALA A 154 -17.80 -6.19 19.93
CA ALA A 154 -17.16 -5.03 20.55
C ALA A 154 -17.27 -3.80 19.64
N TRP A 155 -17.36 -2.62 20.26
CA TRP A 155 -17.23 -1.34 19.56
C TRP A 155 -15.76 -0.95 19.42
N PRO A 156 -15.36 -0.19 18.39
CA PRO A 156 -13.99 0.28 18.26
C PRO A 156 -13.45 0.99 19.50
N GLY A 157 -14.26 1.80 20.18
CA GLY A 157 -13.86 2.52 21.40
C GLY A 157 -13.59 1.62 22.63
N GLU A 158 -14.01 0.35 22.59
CA GLU A 158 -13.75 -0.64 23.65
C GLU A 158 -12.42 -1.39 23.43
N LEU A 159 -11.72 -1.09 22.33
CA LEU A 159 -10.47 -1.76 21.94
C LEU A 159 -9.27 -0.87 22.23
N SER A 160 -8.15 -1.47 22.69
CA SER A 160 -6.87 -0.77 22.74
C SER A 160 -6.38 -0.41 21.32
N GLY A 161 -5.45 0.53 21.19
CA GLY A 161 -4.88 0.93 19.89
C GLY A 161 -4.32 -0.26 19.10
N GLY A 162 -3.60 -1.17 19.76
CA GLY A 162 -3.09 -2.39 19.14
C GLY A 162 -4.20 -3.35 18.69
N GLN A 163 -5.30 -3.47 19.46
CA GLN A 163 -6.47 -4.26 19.06
C GLN A 163 -7.19 -3.63 17.86
N GLN A 164 -7.31 -2.30 17.84
CA GLN A 164 -7.88 -1.58 16.70
C GLN A 164 -7.03 -1.80 15.44
N GLN A 165 -5.70 -1.77 15.56
CA GLN A 165 -4.81 -1.99 14.43
C GLN A 165 -4.86 -3.45 13.93
N ARG A 166 -4.97 -4.44 14.83
CA ARG A 166 -5.23 -5.83 14.47
C ARG A 166 -6.55 -5.99 13.70
N ALA A 167 -7.60 -5.28 14.12
CA ALA A 167 -8.88 -5.29 13.42
C ALA A 167 -8.79 -4.63 12.03
N ALA A 168 -8.03 -3.54 11.88
CA ALA A 168 -7.77 -2.91 10.59
C ALA A 168 -7.02 -3.87 9.64
N LEU A 169 -6.06 -4.63 10.17
CA LEU A 169 -5.34 -5.65 9.42
C LEU A 169 -6.28 -6.80 9.00
N ALA A 170 -7.15 -7.29 9.90
CA ALA A 170 -8.17 -8.28 9.56
C ALA A 170 -9.11 -7.79 8.45
N ARG A 171 -9.55 -6.52 8.51
CA ARG A 171 -10.40 -5.89 7.48
C ARG A 171 -9.69 -5.82 6.13
N SER A 172 -8.40 -5.62 6.10
CA SER A 172 -7.62 -5.57 4.85
C SER A 172 -7.45 -6.97 4.24
N LEU A 173 -7.19 -7.98 5.08
CA LEU A 173 -6.89 -9.34 4.64
C LEU A 173 -8.13 -10.20 4.32
N VAL A 174 -9.29 -9.92 4.95
CA VAL A 174 -10.53 -10.68 4.69
C VAL A 174 -10.97 -10.64 3.23
N ARG A 175 -10.46 -9.68 2.47
CA ARG A 175 -10.68 -9.51 1.02
C ARG A 175 -9.72 -10.31 0.16
N GLU A 176 -8.78 -11.04 0.78
CA GLU A 176 -7.73 -11.80 0.10
C GLU A 176 -6.97 -10.94 -0.93
N PRO A 177 -6.37 -9.82 -0.50
CA PRO A 177 -5.74 -8.89 -1.41
C PRO A 177 -4.53 -9.52 -2.09
N GLN A 178 -4.34 -9.20 -3.37
CA GLN A 178 -3.12 -9.52 -4.11
C GLN A 178 -2.01 -8.49 -3.82
N LEU A 179 -2.39 -7.27 -3.43
CA LEU A 179 -1.49 -6.20 -3.00
C LEU A 179 -1.97 -5.59 -1.69
N LEU A 180 -1.11 -5.61 -0.68
CA LEU A 180 -1.30 -4.95 0.60
C LEU A 180 -0.40 -3.71 0.67
N LEU A 181 -1.00 -2.55 0.78
CA LEU A 181 -0.33 -1.27 0.99
C LEU A 181 -0.45 -0.89 2.46
N ALA A 182 0.65 -0.58 3.12
CA ALA A 182 0.67 -0.23 4.53
C ALA A 182 1.42 1.11 4.73
N ASP A 183 0.71 2.14 5.21
CA ASP A 183 1.25 3.49 5.42
C ASP A 183 1.50 3.70 6.92
N GLU A 184 2.74 3.53 7.35
CA GLU A 184 3.21 3.64 8.76
C GLU A 184 2.31 2.91 9.78
N PRO A 185 1.92 1.65 9.55
CA PRO A 185 0.83 1.01 10.28
C PRO A 185 1.12 0.77 11.77
N PHE A 186 2.37 0.96 12.21
CA PHE A 186 2.80 0.68 13.57
C PHE A 186 3.32 1.93 14.30
N GLY A 187 3.31 3.11 13.65
CA GLY A 187 3.90 4.33 14.19
C GLY A 187 3.29 4.81 15.52
N ALA A 188 2.00 4.52 15.74
CA ALA A 188 1.29 4.93 16.97
C ALA A 188 1.32 3.88 18.11
N LEU A 189 2.03 2.74 17.92
CA LEU A 189 2.06 1.64 18.88
C LEU A 189 3.27 1.73 19.83
N ASP A 190 3.07 1.29 21.06
CA ASP A 190 4.18 1.05 21.99
C ASP A 190 5.10 -0.07 21.49
N ALA A 191 6.33 -0.14 22.01
CA ALA A 191 7.38 -1.04 21.53
C ALA A 191 6.97 -2.52 21.58
N LEU A 192 6.33 -2.97 22.67
CA LEU A 192 5.92 -4.37 22.83
C LEU A 192 4.80 -4.74 21.86
N THR A 193 3.78 -3.90 21.76
CA THR A 193 2.67 -4.08 20.82
C THR A 193 3.18 -4.07 19.37
N ARG A 194 4.15 -3.20 19.04
CA ARG A 194 4.78 -3.14 17.71
C ARG A 194 5.46 -4.45 17.36
N LEU A 195 6.28 -5.03 18.26
CA LEU A 195 6.91 -6.33 18.04
C LEU A 195 5.90 -7.45 17.80
N GLN A 196 4.80 -7.47 18.57
CA GLN A 196 3.72 -8.43 18.38
C GLN A 196 3.02 -8.25 17.01
N MET A 197 2.86 -7.00 16.55
CA MET A 197 2.26 -6.70 15.24
C MET A 197 3.18 -7.09 14.08
N HIS A 198 4.49 -6.91 14.21
CA HIS A 198 5.47 -7.37 13.22
C HIS A 198 5.39 -8.90 13.04
N ALA A 199 5.42 -9.65 14.15
CA ALA A 199 5.30 -11.11 14.12
C ALA A 199 3.96 -11.55 13.51
N LEU A 200 2.86 -10.86 13.85
CA LEU A 200 1.53 -11.13 13.30
C LEU A 200 1.49 -10.87 11.79
N LEU A 201 1.98 -9.71 11.33
CA LEU A 201 1.99 -9.36 9.90
C LEU A 201 2.80 -10.36 9.10
N ARG A 202 4.00 -10.73 9.55
CA ARG A 202 4.82 -11.77 8.90
C ARG A 202 4.09 -13.09 8.78
N LYS A 203 3.45 -13.55 9.86
CA LYS A 203 2.66 -14.78 9.87
C LYS A 203 1.52 -14.73 8.85
N LEU A 204 0.78 -13.63 8.80
CA LEU A 204 -0.34 -13.46 7.87
C LEU A 204 0.14 -13.38 6.42
N CYS A 205 1.24 -12.66 6.14
CA CYS A 205 1.83 -12.60 4.80
C CYS A 205 2.35 -13.98 4.35
N ALA A 206 2.90 -14.80 5.24
CA ALA A 206 3.32 -16.16 4.91
C ALA A 206 2.13 -17.06 4.51
N VAL A 207 0.95 -16.86 5.10
CA VAL A 207 -0.28 -17.62 4.80
C VAL A 207 -0.97 -17.11 3.54
N HIS A 208 -1.23 -15.80 3.45
CA HIS A 208 -2.03 -15.18 2.39
C HIS A 208 -1.22 -14.81 1.14
N LYS A 209 0.10 -14.67 1.28
CA LYS A 209 1.07 -14.35 0.22
C LYS A 209 0.70 -13.14 -0.67
N PRO A 210 0.21 -12.04 -0.13
CA PRO A 210 0.05 -10.82 -0.92
C PRO A 210 1.43 -10.26 -1.30
N ALA A 211 1.53 -9.52 -2.40
CA ALA A 211 2.58 -8.54 -2.55
C ALA A 211 2.38 -7.45 -1.49
N VAL A 212 3.43 -6.96 -0.84
CA VAL A 212 3.33 -5.95 0.22
C VAL A 212 4.21 -4.75 -0.10
N LEU A 213 3.67 -3.54 0.03
CA LEU A 213 4.46 -2.32 0.12
C LEU A 213 4.22 -1.68 1.48
N LEU A 214 5.22 -1.74 2.34
CA LEU A 214 5.24 -1.12 3.65
C LEU A 214 5.97 0.23 3.58
N VAL A 215 5.28 1.32 3.84
CA VAL A 215 5.91 2.62 4.07
C VAL A 215 6.23 2.75 5.56
N THR A 216 7.48 3.01 5.88
CA THR A 216 7.92 3.25 7.24
C THR A 216 9.10 4.23 7.28
N HIS A 217 9.31 4.88 8.43
CA HIS A 217 10.50 5.66 8.73
C HIS A 217 11.49 4.90 9.63
N ASP A 218 11.14 3.69 10.07
CA ASP A 218 11.96 2.85 10.94
C ASP A 218 12.76 1.85 10.10
N VAL A 219 14.09 2.01 10.08
CA VAL A 219 15.01 1.16 9.32
C VAL A 219 15.02 -0.27 9.89
N ASP A 220 14.94 -0.42 11.21
CA ASP A 220 14.95 -1.73 11.86
C ASP A 220 13.66 -2.51 11.49
N GLU A 221 12.51 -1.82 11.46
CA GLU A 221 11.26 -2.38 10.97
C GLU A 221 11.36 -2.86 9.53
N ALA A 222 11.92 -2.03 8.65
CA ALA A 222 12.12 -2.38 7.23
C ALA A 222 12.96 -3.66 7.07
N ILE A 223 14.08 -3.77 7.79
CA ILE A 223 14.95 -4.95 7.74
C ILE A 223 14.26 -6.20 8.31
N VAL A 224 13.54 -6.05 9.43
CA VAL A 224 12.86 -7.18 10.07
C VAL A 224 11.77 -7.75 9.19
N LEU A 225 11.01 -6.92 8.49
CA LEU A 225 9.78 -7.34 7.80
C LEU A 225 9.99 -7.65 6.32
N ALA A 226 10.80 -6.86 5.61
CA ALA A 226 10.82 -6.88 4.15
C ALA A 226 11.86 -7.85 3.56
N ASP A 227 11.59 -8.33 2.35
CA ASP A 227 12.55 -9.07 1.52
C ASP A 227 13.45 -8.12 0.75
N ARG A 228 13.00 -6.86 0.61
CA ARG A 228 13.70 -5.81 -0.12
C ARG A 228 13.37 -4.45 0.47
N VAL A 229 14.37 -3.61 0.63
CA VAL A 229 14.22 -2.23 1.13
C VAL A 229 14.57 -1.26 0.02
N ILE A 230 13.66 -0.34 -0.24
CA ILE A 230 13.81 0.74 -1.21
C ILE A 230 13.84 2.07 -0.47
N LEU A 231 14.85 2.87 -0.77
CA LEU A 231 14.94 4.24 -0.28
C LEU A 231 14.45 5.18 -1.36
N LEU A 232 13.43 5.96 -1.02
CA LEU A 232 12.92 7.03 -1.87
C LEU A 232 13.60 8.34 -1.50
N ASP A 233 14.27 8.95 -2.45
CA ASP A 233 14.94 10.23 -2.30
C ASP A 233 14.49 11.19 -3.40
N GLU A 234 14.05 12.39 -3.04
CA GLU A 234 13.57 13.44 -3.95
C GLU A 234 12.61 12.94 -5.07
N GLY A 235 11.77 11.96 -4.73
CA GLY A 235 10.76 11.42 -5.64
C GLY A 235 11.25 10.36 -6.63
N VAL A 236 12.49 9.88 -6.49
CA VAL A 236 13.08 8.79 -7.27
C VAL A 236 13.57 7.65 -6.36
N VAL A 237 13.79 6.47 -6.92
CA VAL A 237 14.44 5.36 -6.22
C VAL A 237 15.95 5.66 -6.13
N GLY A 238 16.42 5.98 -4.93
CA GLY A 238 17.83 6.25 -4.67
C GLY A 238 18.62 5.00 -4.35
N THR A 239 18.07 4.10 -3.53
CA THR A 239 18.73 2.86 -3.11
C THR A 239 17.71 1.72 -3.15
N ASP A 240 18.14 0.55 -3.56
CA ASP A 240 17.34 -0.66 -3.67
C ASP A 240 18.19 -1.87 -3.24
N VAL A 241 17.85 -2.45 -2.09
CA VAL A 241 18.67 -3.50 -1.44
C VAL A 241 17.81 -4.68 -1.05
N ARG A 242 18.27 -5.89 -1.37
CA ARG A 242 17.66 -7.14 -0.86
C ARG A 242 18.10 -7.41 0.57
N VAL A 243 17.19 -7.94 1.37
CA VAL A 243 17.47 -8.33 2.75
C VAL A 243 17.77 -9.83 2.78
N ASP A 244 19.04 -10.14 2.58
CA ASP A 244 19.56 -11.52 2.53
C ASP A 244 20.18 -11.89 3.89
N LEU A 245 19.33 -12.01 4.91
CA LEU A 245 19.71 -12.36 6.27
C LEU A 245 19.08 -13.69 6.67
N GLU A 246 19.90 -14.63 7.16
CA GLU A 246 19.39 -15.90 7.72
C GLU A 246 18.57 -15.65 8.97
N GLU A 247 19.07 -14.80 9.87
CA GLU A 247 18.34 -14.32 11.04
C GLU A 247 18.12 -12.82 10.97
N ARG A 248 16.85 -12.39 11.05
CA ARG A 248 16.48 -10.96 11.07
C ARG A 248 16.47 -10.45 12.51
N SER A 249 17.56 -10.69 13.23
CA SER A 249 17.78 -10.29 14.61
C SER A 249 18.79 -9.14 14.69
N GLN A 250 18.55 -8.19 15.58
CA GLN A 250 19.51 -7.10 15.83
C GLN A 250 20.86 -7.61 16.35
N ALA A 251 20.95 -8.86 16.81
CA ALA A 251 22.20 -9.49 17.23
C ALA A 251 23.02 -10.02 16.04
N ASP A 252 22.46 -10.11 14.83
CA ASP A 252 23.14 -10.56 13.62
C ASP A 252 24.08 -9.46 13.11
N PRO A 253 25.38 -9.74 12.87
CA PRO A 253 26.31 -8.77 12.28
C PRO A 253 25.87 -8.24 10.91
N GLY A 254 25.22 -9.08 10.09
CA GLY A 254 24.65 -8.68 8.80
C GLY A 254 23.53 -7.67 8.96
N PHE A 255 22.68 -7.82 9.99
CA PHE A 255 21.67 -6.84 10.32
C PHE A 255 22.28 -5.47 10.64
N ALA A 256 23.32 -5.45 11.49
CA ALA A 256 24.02 -4.21 11.86
C ALA A 256 24.69 -3.54 10.64
N ALA A 257 25.25 -4.33 9.73
CA ALA A 257 25.88 -3.83 8.49
C ALA A 257 24.83 -3.21 7.55
N LEU A 258 23.71 -3.92 7.30
CA LEU A 258 22.62 -3.44 6.46
C LEU A 258 21.96 -2.19 7.04
N ARG A 259 21.74 -2.19 8.36
CA ARG A 259 21.21 -1.02 9.08
C ARG A 259 22.09 0.21 8.88
N ARG A 260 23.40 0.07 9.01
CA ARG A 260 24.34 1.16 8.78
C ARG A 260 24.27 1.66 7.34
N GLN A 261 24.32 0.75 6.36
CA GLN A 261 24.19 1.09 4.93
C GLN A 261 22.95 1.92 4.65
N LEU A 262 21.79 1.52 5.19
CA LEU A 262 20.53 2.23 4.99
C LEU A 262 20.50 3.59 5.69
N LEU A 263 21.07 3.69 6.90
CA LEU A 263 21.19 4.95 7.63
C LEU A 263 22.14 5.93 6.92
N ASP A 264 23.26 5.45 6.38
CA ASP A 264 24.19 6.25 5.58
C ASP A 264 23.49 6.80 4.33
N ALA A 265 22.73 5.94 3.63
CA ALA A 265 21.96 6.33 2.45
C ALA A 265 20.84 7.35 2.78
N LEU A 266 20.27 7.31 3.99
CA LEU A 266 19.33 8.32 4.49
C LEU A 266 20.01 9.65 4.89
N GLY A 267 21.36 9.69 4.89
CA GLY A 267 22.13 10.86 5.34
C GLY A 267 22.09 11.05 6.87
N ALA A 268 21.79 9.99 7.64
CA ALA A 268 21.70 10.05 9.10
C ALA A 268 23.05 9.94 9.81
N THR A 269 24.10 9.50 9.11
CA THR A 269 25.47 9.37 9.62
C THR A 269 26.31 10.58 9.19
N GLY A 270 26.09 11.70 9.83
CA GLY A 270 27.03 12.71 10.32
C GLY A 270 28.07 13.37 9.42
N GLU A 271 28.02 13.32 8.09
CA GLU A 271 28.96 14.14 7.27
C GLU A 271 28.36 15.49 6.78
N HIS A 272 27.07 15.72 6.98
CA HIS A 272 26.40 16.98 6.56
C HIS A 272 26.04 17.92 7.72
N LEU A 273 26.51 17.67 8.98
CA LEU A 273 26.32 18.60 10.10
C LEU A 273 27.46 19.64 10.25
N GLY A 274 28.30 19.77 9.24
CA GLY A 274 29.60 20.48 9.32
C GLY A 274 29.69 21.84 8.65
N SER A 275 28.62 22.58 8.28
CA SER A 275 28.83 23.89 7.65
C SER A 275 27.96 25.08 8.15
N ASP A 276 27.00 24.90 9.01
CA ASP A 276 26.12 26.02 9.41
C ASP A 276 26.10 26.37 10.91
N PHE A 277 27.09 25.93 11.68
CA PHE A 277 27.26 26.45 13.05
C PHE A 277 28.18 27.69 13.03
N ILE A 278 27.67 28.82 12.56
CA ILE A 278 28.29 30.13 12.80
C ILE A 278 27.98 30.49 14.26
N ALA A 279 29.00 30.42 15.10
CA ALA A 279 28.93 30.88 16.49
C ALA A 279 28.51 32.38 16.55
N PRO A 280 27.59 32.77 17.44
CA PRO A 280 27.25 34.16 17.62
C PRO A 280 28.44 34.92 18.22
N GLY A 281 28.90 35.95 17.49
CA GLY A 281 30.06 36.73 17.82
C GLY A 281 29.96 37.39 19.19
N THR A 282 31.04 37.26 19.95
CA THR A 282 31.36 38.01 21.16
C THR A 282 31.38 39.49 20.87
N ARG A 283 30.38 40.25 21.36
CA ARG A 283 30.48 41.70 21.46
C ARG A 283 31.56 42.06 22.50
N ARG A 284 32.67 42.63 22.03
CA ARG A 284 33.59 43.35 22.90
C ARG A 284 32.96 44.68 23.29
N ALA A 285 32.87 44.90 24.60
CA ALA A 285 32.63 46.20 25.18
C ALA A 285 33.86 47.11 25.00
N SER A 286 33.65 48.35 24.59
CA SER A 286 34.49 49.51 24.79
C SER A 286 33.60 50.70 25.02
#